data_5d5784696581e56585564b6e98ac5f0c
#
_entry.id   5d5784696581e56585564b6e98ac5f0c
#
_cell.length_a   1.000
_cell.length_b   1.000
_cell.length_c   1.000
_cell.angle_alpha   90.00
_cell.angle_beta   90.00
_cell.angle_gamma   90.00
#
_symmetry.space_group_name_H-M   'P 1'
#
loop_
_entity.id
_entity.type
_entity.pdbx_description
1 polymer ?
#
loop_
_entity_poly.entity_id
_entity_poly.type
_entity_poly.pdbx_seq_one_letter_code
_entity_poly.pdbx_strand_id
1 'polypeptide(L)'
;MTLFSYEIFDAVARQGSFNKAAQQLHLTPSAISHAIAVMEAELGFTLFNRGKNGVTMTSYGASLYPSIRAVLNSDEALQQSIARLNGLEKGKVKLGAFNSICSGLLPSILKGFMAHYPQIEVEVYPV
;
A
#
# COMPACT_ATOMS: atom_id res chain seq x y z
N MET A 1 15.81 3.20 -7.50
CA MET A 1 14.55 2.60 -7.01
C MET A 1 13.88 3.55 -6.05
N THR A 2 12.57 3.59 -6.06
CA THR A 2 11.77 4.45 -5.20
C THR A 2 10.80 3.62 -4.39
N LEU A 3 10.15 4.23 -3.40
CA LEU A 3 9.11 3.56 -2.63
C LEU A 3 8.00 3.04 -3.54
N PHE A 4 7.62 3.81 -4.56
CA PHE A 4 6.61 3.39 -5.51
C PHE A 4 7.03 2.16 -6.30
N SER A 5 8.31 2.02 -6.64
CA SER A 5 8.79 0.81 -7.30
C SER A 5 8.65 -0.42 -6.41
N TYR A 6 8.80 -0.28 -5.09
CA TYR A 6 8.56 -1.37 -4.14
C TYR A 6 7.08 -1.73 -4.07
N GLU A 7 6.20 -0.74 -4.14
CA GLU A 7 4.76 -0.99 -4.22
C GLU A 7 4.39 -1.75 -5.48
N ILE A 8 4.99 -1.41 -6.60
CA ILE A 8 4.78 -2.11 -7.87
C ILE A 8 5.27 -3.56 -7.77
N PHE A 9 6.47 -3.77 -7.22
CA PHE A 9 7.00 -5.11 -7.01
C PHE A 9 6.04 -5.95 -6.16
N ASP A 10 5.58 -5.41 -5.04
CA ASP A 10 4.66 -6.10 -4.14
C ASP A 10 3.35 -6.46 -4.83
N ALA A 11 2.78 -5.53 -5.59
CA ALA A 11 1.53 -5.77 -6.30
C ALA A 11 1.69 -6.91 -7.32
N VAL A 12 2.78 -6.91 -8.09
CA VAL A 12 3.04 -7.98 -9.06
C VAL A 12 3.24 -9.32 -8.35
N ALA A 13 3.99 -9.32 -7.25
CA ALA A 13 4.25 -10.53 -6.47
C ALA A 13 2.94 -11.14 -5.92
N ARG A 14 2.07 -10.30 -5.39
CA ARG A 14 0.80 -10.76 -4.80
C ARG A 14 -0.21 -11.20 -5.84
N GLN A 15 -0.31 -10.46 -6.94
CA GLN A 15 -1.30 -10.73 -7.98
C GLN A 15 -0.87 -11.85 -8.93
N GLY A 16 0.42 -12.09 -9.07
CA GLY A 16 0.91 -13.05 -10.05
C GLY A 16 0.62 -12.66 -11.49
N SER A 17 0.40 -11.37 -11.75
CA SER A 17 -0.02 -10.86 -13.05
C SER A 17 0.29 -9.37 -13.15
N PHE A 18 0.88 -8.94 -14.25
CA PHE A 18 1.09 -7.52 -14.54
C PHE A 18 -0.24 -6.79 -14.74
N ASN A 19 -1.18 -7.42 -15.43
CA ASN A 19 -2.49 -6.81 -15.67
C ASN A 19 -3.26 -6.57 -14.37
N LYS A 20 -3.27 -7.53 -13.48
CA LYS A 20 -3.96 -7.40 -12.18
C LYS A 20 -3.26 -6.37 -11.28
N ALA A 21 -1.92 -6.35 -11.29
CA ALA A 21 -1.18 -5.34 -10.53
C ALA A 21 -1.47 -3.94 -11.06
N ALA A 22 -1.55 -3.79 -12.38
CA ALA A 22 -1.91 -2.52 -13.00
C ALA A 22 -3.30 -2.05 -12.58
N GLN A 23 -4.28 -2.95 -12.55
CA GLN A 23 -5.63 -2.64 -12.08
C GLN A 23 -5.62 -2.19 -10.62
N GLN A 24 -4.87 -2.89 -9.77
CA GLN A 24 -4.77 -2.55 -8.35
C GLN A 24 -4.19 -1.15 -8.13
N LEU A 25 -3.18 -0.78 -8.91
CA LEU A 25 -2.45 0.48 -8.74
C LEU A 25 -2.95 1.61 -9.66
N HIS A 26 -4.00 1.35 -10.44
CA HIS A 26 -4.55 2.31 -11.41
C HIS A 26 -3.50 2.76 -12.43
N LEU A 27 -2.72 1.81 -12.93
CA LEU A 27 -1.70 2.02 -13.93
C LEU A 27 -1.97 1.14 -15.15
N THR A 28 -1.22 1.38 -16.24
CA THR A 28 -1.26 0.50 -17.40
C THR A 28 -0.32 -0.69 -17.20
N PRO A 29 -0.58 -1.85 -17.84
CA PRO A 29 0.35 -2.98 -17.81
C PRO A 29 1.74 -2.59 -18.34
N SER A 30 1.81 -1.72 -19.35
CA SER A 30 3.08 -1.22 -19.88
C SER A 30 3.87 -0.44 -18.83
N ALA A 31 3.21 0.38 -18.03
CA ALA A 31 3.85 1.13 -16.95
C ALA A 31 4.42 0.19 -15.88
N ILE A 32 3.67 -0.85 -15.50
CA ILE A 32 4.15 -1.87 -14.56
C ILE A 32 5.37 -2.58 -15.12
N SER A 33 5.28 -3.05 -16.37
CA SER A 33 6.37 -3.76 -17.03
C SER A 33 7.64 -2.90 -17.12
N HIS A 34 7.47 -1.62 -17.47
CA HIS A 34 8.60 -0.69 -17.55
C HIS A 34 9.23 -0.47 -16.17
N ALA A 35 8.46 -0.27 -15.15
CA ALA A 35 8.96 -0.06 -13.79
C ALA A 35 9.76 -1.27 -13.30
N ILE A 36 9.27 -2.48 -13.54
CA ILE A 36 9.97 -3.70 -13.17
C ILE A 36 11.28 -3.82 -13.98
N ALA A 37 11.25 -3.52 -15.29
CA ALA A 37 12.44 -3.56 -16.12
C ALA A 37 13.51 -2.59 -15.62
N VAL A 38 13.12 -1.38 -15.20
CA VAL A 38 14.05 -0.39 -14.65
C VAL A 38 14.67 -0.92 -13.35
N MET A 39 13.87 -1.50 -12.47
CA MET A 39 14.40 -2.11 -11.23
C MET A 39 15.40 -3.21 -11.54
N GLU A 40 15.08 -4.09 -12.47
CA GLU A 40 15.95 -5.21 -12.85
C GLU A 40 17.26 -4.69 -13.45
N ALA A 41 17.19 -3.63 -14.27
CA ALA A 41 18.39 -3.01 -14.83
C ALA A 41 19.27 -2.40 -13.75
N GLU A 42 18.71 -1.72 -12.77
CA GLU A 42 19.45 -1.14 -11.65
C GLU A 42 20.10 -2.21 -10.78
N LEU A 43 19.40 -3.33 -10.54
CA LEU A 43 19.88 -4.40 -9.69
C LEU A 43 20.85 -5.35 -10.40
N GLY A 44 20.75 -5.46 -11.72
CA GLY A 44 21.59 -6.36 -12.51
C GLY A 44 21.11 -7.80 -12.57
N PHE A 45 19.86 -8.08 -12.14
CA PHE A 45 19.26 -9.42 -12.24
C PHE A 45 17.74 -9.30 -12.38
N THR A 46 17.12 -10.38 -12.85
CA THR A 46 15.66 -10.40 -13.01
C THR A 46 14.95 -10.71 -11.71
N LEU A 47 13.79 -10.09 -11.52
CA LEU A 47 12.98 -10.26 -10.32
C LEU A 47 11.80 -11.20 -10.55
N PHE A 48 11.31 -11.29 -11.79
CA PHE A 48 10.15 -12.08 -12.14
C PHE A 48 10.39 -12.91 -13.38
N ASN A 49 9.84 -14.13 -13.36
CA ASN A 49 9.73 -15.00 -14.53
C ASN A 49 8.32 -14.84 -15.08
N ARG A 50 8.22 -14.65 -16.41
CA ARG A 50 6.95 -14.57 -17.13
C ARG A 50 6.68 -15.91 -17.79
N GLY A 51 5.54 -16.51 -17.49
CA GLY A 51 5.14 -17.79 -18.06
C GLY A 51 3.70 -17.77 -18.55
N LYS A 52 3.28 -18.89 -19.14
CA LYS A 52 1.93 -19.04 -19.65
C LYS A 52 0.87 -18.93 -18.55
N ASN A 53 1.20 -19.31 -17.33
CA ASN A 53 0.29 -19.33 -16.18
C ASN A 53 0.45 -18.12 -15.27
N GLY A 54 1.11 -17.05 -15.76
CA GLY A 54 1.27 -15.84 -15.01
C GLY A 54 2.74 -15.54 -14.70
N VAL A 55 2.93 -14.77 -13.66
CA VAL A 55 4.24 -14.24 -13.26
C VAL A 55 4.59 -14.78 -11.88
N THR A 56 5.82 -15.26 -11.74
CA THR A 56 6.36 -15.75 -10.46
C THR A 56 7.68 -15.06 -10.16
N MET A 57 8.03 -14.93 -8.88
CA MET A 57 9.32 -14.34 -8.50
C MET A 57 10.45 -15.30 -8.84
N THR A 58 11.58 -14.74 -9.32
CA THR A 58 12.84 -15.47 -9.38
C THR A 58 13.35 -15.70 -7.96
N SER A 59 14.43 -16.50 -7.82
CA SER A 59 15.08 -16.66 -6.52
C SER A 59 15.58 -15.31 -5.96
N TYR A 60 16.02 -14.42 -6.82
CA TYR A 60 16.43 -13.06 -6.42
C TYR A 60 15.24 -12.26 -5.90
N GLY A 61 14.15 -12.26 -6.64
CA GLY A 61 12.93 -11.57 -6.21
C GLY A 61 12.41 -12.11 -4.89
N ALA A 62 12.39 -13.42 -4.73
CA ALA A 62 11.95 -14.06 -3.50
C ALA A 62 12.85 -13.71 -2.31
N SER A 63 14.17 -13.61 -2.55
CA SER A 63 15.12 -13.22 -1.50
C SER A 63 14.95 -11.77 -1.06
N LEU A 64 14.59 -10.88 -1.97
CA LEU A 64 14.41 -9.46 -1.67
C LEU A 64 13.02 -9.14 -1.11
N TYR A 65 12.04 -9.98 -1.36
CA TYR A 65 10.65 -9.67 -1.01
C TYR A 65 10.46 -9.38 0.49
N PRO A 66 11.01 -10.17 1.44
CA PRO A 66 10.84 -9.83 2.85
C PRO A 66 11.36 -8.44 3.21
N SER A 67 12.49 -8.03 2.63
CA SER A 67 13.05 -6.70 2.86
C SER A 67 12.18 -5.60 2.25
N ILE A 68 11.65 -5.83 1.06
CA ILE A 68 10.72 -4.90 0.41
C ILE A 68 9.45 -4.75 1.25
N ARG A 69 8.89 -5.86 1.75
CA ARG A 69 7.75 -5.82 2.66
C ARG A 69 8.05 -5.03 3.94
N ALA A 70 9.26 -5.18 4.48
CA ALA A 70 9.68 -4.44 5.67
C ALA A 70 9.71 -2.92 5.39
N VAL A 71 10.21 -2.51 4.23
CA VAL A 71 10.21 -1.10 3.83
C VAL A 71 8.78 -0.57 3.72
N LEU A 72 7.90 -1.31 3.05
CA LEU A 72 6.50 -0.91 2.87
C LEU A 72 5.76 -0.85 4.21
N ASN A 73 6.01 -1.80 5.10
CA ASN A 73 5.41 -1.79 6.43
C ASN A 73 5.88 -0.59 7.25
N SER A 74 7.15 -0.24 7.14
CA SER A 74 7.71 0.94 7.82
C SER A 74 7.11 2.23 7.27
N ASP A 75 6.89 2.31 5.95
CA ASP A 75 6.23 3.46 5.34
C ASP A 75 4.78 3.59 5.84
N GLU A 76 4.04 2.49 5.89
CA GLU A 76 2.67 2.48 6.42
C GLU A 76 2.65 2.96 7.87
N ALA A 77 3.59 2.48 8.70
CA ALA A 77 3.69 2.89 10.10
C ALA A 77 4.00 4.39 10.21
N LEU A 78 4.88 4.90 9.34
CA LEU A 78 5.20 6.32 9.30
C LEU A 78 3.97 7.15 8.92
N GLN A 79 3.23 6.74 7.90
CA GLN A 79 2.03 7.46 7.47
C GLN A 79 0.96 7.46 8.57
N GLN A 80 0.81 6.36 9.29
CA GLN A 80 -0.11 6.29 10.43
C GLN A 80 0.33 7.22 11.57
N SER A 81 1.63 7.30 11.85
CA SER A 81 2.17 8.19 12.86
C SER A 81 1.94 9.66 12.50
N ILE A 82 2.16 10.01 11.24
CA ILE A 82 1.92 11.36 10.73
C ILE A 82 0.44 11.73 10.86
N ALA A 83 -0.44 10.83 10.45
CA ALA A 83 -1.89 11.05 10.53
C ALA A 83 -2.34 11.26 11.99
N ARG A 84 -1.79 10.46 12.91
CA ARG A 84 -2.11 10.55 14.33
C ARG A 84 -1.66 11.89 14.90
N LEU A 85 -0.44 12.31 14.61
CA LEU A 85 0.09 13.59 15.07
C LEU A 85 -0.70 14.76 14.50
N ASN A 86 -1.00 14.73 13.20
CA ASN A 86 -1.80 15.77 12.56
C ASN A 86 -3.22 15.83 13.15
N GLY A 87 -3.82 14.69 13.41
CA GLY A 87 -5.14 14.61 14.02
C GLY A 87 -5.15 15.18 15.43
N LEU A 88 -4.18 14.80 16.26
CA LEU A 88 -4.10 15.25 17.63
C LEU A 88 -3.70 16.72 17.74
N GLU A 89 -2.71 17.15 16.95
CA GLU A 89 -2.21 18.53 17.00
C GLU A 89 -3.20 19.54 16.41
N LYS A 90 -3.88 19.15 15.33
CA LYS A 90 -4.81 20.03 14.64
C LYS A 90 -6.24 19.90 15.15
N GLY A 91 -6.51 19.00 16.07
CA GLY A 91 -7.84 18.73 16.56
C GLY A 91 -8.77 18.11 15.52
N LYS A 92 -8.21 17.49 14.47
CA LYS A 92 -8.97 16.93 13.37
C LYS A 92 -8.35 15.65 12.87
N VAL A 93 -9.18 14.62 12.74
CA VAL A 93 -8.80 13.32 12.21
C VAL A 93 -9.60 13.05 10.94
N LYS A 94 -8.90 12.68 9.86
CA LYS A 94 -9.53 12.28 8.60
C LYS A 94 -9.48 10.76 8.48
N LEU A 95 -10.65 10.15 8.44
CA LEU A 95 -10.77 8.70 8.34
C LEU A 95 -11.25 8.33 6.94
N GLY A 96 -10.42 7.58 6.21
CA GLY A 96 -10.88 6.88 5.02
C GLY A 96 -11.75 5.73 5.49
N ALA A 97 -13.02 5.73 5.11
CA ALA A 97 -13.96 4.75 5.62
C ALA A 97 -14.28 3.71 4.53
N PHE A 98 -14.15 2.45 4.88
CA PHE A 98 -14.64 1.35 4.06
C PHE A 98 -16.12 1.14 4.36
N ASN A 99 -16.92 0.89 3.33
CA ASN A 99 -18.36 0.76 3.50
C ASN A 99 -18.75 -0.27 4.57
N SER A 100 -18.03 -1.40 4.61
CA SER A 100 -18.27 -2.44 5.60
C SER A 100 -17.99 -1.98 7.03
N ILE A 101 -16.98 -1.12 7.20
CA ILE A 101 -16.63 -0.56 8.51
C ILE A 101 -17.62 0.52 8.89
N CYS A 102 -18.00 1.39 7.95
CA CYS A 102 -18.94 2.46 8.18
C CYS A 102 -20.32 1.96 8.64
N SER A 103 -20.76 0.84 8.07
CA SER A 103 -22.09 0.31 8.38
C SER A 103 -22.18 -0.39 9.74
N GLY A 104 -21.04 -0.88 10.28
CA GLY A 104 -21.05 -1.69 11.50
C GLY A 104 -20.20 -1.14 12.64
N LEU A 105 -18.90 -1.00 12.40
CA LEU A 105 -17.93 -0.74 13.47
C LEU A 105 -17.61 0.74 13.68
N LEU A 106 -17.62 1.53 12.60
CA LEU A 106 -17.17 2.91 12.66
C LEU A 106 -17.95 3.78 13.66
N PRO A 107 -19.28 3.69 13.80
CA PRO A 107 -20.00 4.48 14.79
C PRO A 107 -19.50 4.26 16.23
N SER A 108 -19.23 3.01 16.59
CA SER A 108 -18.72 2.67 17.93
C SER A 108 -17.31 3.20 18.13
N ILE A 109 -16.46 3.07 17.11
CA ILE A 109 -15.08 3.56 17.13
C ILE A 109 -15.07 5.07 17.29
N LEU A 110 -15.87 5.79 16.50
CA LEU A 110 -15.97 7.25 16.59
C LEU A 110 -16.46 7.72 17.94
N LYS A 111 -17.45 7.06 18.51
CA LYS A 111 -17.98 7.40 19.84
C LYS A 111 -16.89 7.26 20.89
N GLY A 112 -16.15 6.17 20.87
CA GLY A 112 -15.04 5.96 21.81
C GLY A 112 -13.93 6.98 21.63
N PHE A 113 -13.57 7.27 20.39
CA PHE A 113 -12.54 8.24 20.05
C PHE A 113 -12.95 9.65 20.51
N MET A 114 -14.16 10.08 20.21
CA MET A 114 -14.65 11.42 20.59
C MET A 114 -14.79 11.59 22.09
N ALA A 115 -15.07 10.50 22.82
CA ALA A 115 -15.11 10.54 24.28
C ALA A 115 -13.73 10.77 24.89
N HIS A 116 -12.67 10.23 24.25
CA HIS A 116 -11.30 10.41 24.70
C HIS A 116 -10.68 11.74 24.24
N TYR A 117 -11.11 12.24 23.10
CA TYR A 117 -10.56 13.44 22.47
C TYR A 117 -11.68 14.40 22.06
N PRO A 118 -12.40 14.99 23.01
CA PRO A 118 -13.59 15.79 22.70
C PRO A 118 -13.31 17.07 21.92
N GLN A 119 -12.03 17.51 21.87
CA GLN A 119 -11.63 18.70 21.13
C GLN A 119 -11.20 18.39 19.68
N ILE A 120 -11.20 17.11 19.29
CA ILE A 120 -10.79 16.69 17.96
C ILE A 120 -12.01 16.53 17.08
N GLU A 121 -11.98 17.19 15.93
CA GLU A 121 -12.97 17.03 14.89
C GLU A 121 -12.63 15.82 14.02
N VAL A 122 -13.63 14.98 13.77
CA VAL A 122 -13.44 13.76 12.96
C VAL A 122 -14.19 13.91 11.64
N GLU A 123 -13.48 13.73 10.52
CA GLU A 123 -14.07 13.66 9.20
C GLU A 123 -13.97 12.24 8.67
N VAL A 124 -15.07 11.73 8.09
CA VAL A 124 -15.12 10.40 7.52
C VAL A 124 -15.34 10.51 6.02
N TYR A 125 -14.46 9.86 5.24
CA TYR A 125 -14.54 9.88 3.79
C TYR A 125 -14.91 8.47 3.30
N PRO A 126 -15.97 8.32 2.49
CA PRO A 126 -16.25 7.05 1.84
C PRO A 126 -15.13 6.69 0.87
N VAL A 127 -14.75 5.46 0.85
CA VAL A 127 -13.68 4.96 -0.03
C VAL A 127 -14.27 4.07 -1.12
#